data_322634ad86d2f1c368024bf40a9cf9b4
#
_entry.id   322634ad86d2f1c368024bf40a9cf9b4
#
_cell.length_a   1.000
_cell.length_b   1.000
_cell.length_c   1.000
_cell.angle_alpha   90.00
_cell.angle_beta   90.00
_cell.angle_gamma   90.00
#
_symmetry.space_group_name_H-M   'P 1'
#
loop_
_entity.id
_entity.type
_entity.pdbx_description
1 polymer ?
#
loop_
_entity_poly.entity_id
_entity_poly.type
_entity_poly.pdbx_seq_one_letter_code
_entity_poly.pdbx_strand_id
1 'polypeptide(L)'
;MRKVLMAAFFALGLTTLSYGFDGSGSDGRERGERGEQPTPKVFDSQGKVVGPLVSYDPLGTVLNVNGVVIFAPIQRVSVNNSSQHSASQFQWAGDFSGYPTSDCSGSPLITPSPAATSQVRPSQIVRQGSDATVYIAGDTNSVPTTLMSFLISGRCSPGSETLEAWSPESSYSLTQHYPEPLTIHY
;
A
#
# COMPACT_ATOMS: atom_id res chain seq x y z
N MET A 1 -57.06 -5.77 15.51
CA MET A 1 -57.32 -6.67 14.35
C MET A 1 -56.00 -7.32 14.02
N ARG A 2 -55.79 -8.47 14.53
CA ARG A 2 -56.01 -9.83 14.00
C ARG A 2 -55.30 -10.09 12.68
N LYS A 3 -54.32 -10.99 12.79
CA LYS A 3 -54.06 -12.20 11.99
C LYS A 3 -52.91 -12.01 10.99
N VAL A 4 -51.99 -12.96 10.63
CA VAL A 4 -51.96 -14.43 10.87
C VAL A 4 -50.51 -14.87 10.61
N LEU A 5 -50.09 -15.87 11.40
CA LEU A 5 -48.96 -16.76 11.16
C LEU A 5 -48.98 -17.43 9.78
N MET A 6 -47.83 -17.65 9.18
CA MET A 6 -47.57 -18.91 8.46
C MET A 6 -46.10 -19.29 8.57
N ALA A 7 -45.86 -20.39 9.27
CA ALA A 7 -44.66 -21.17 9.30
C ALA A 7 -44.68 -22.10 8.08
N ALA A 8 -43.55 -22.19 7.38
CA ALA A 8 -43.32 -23.25 6.42
C ALA A 8 -41.96 -23.92 6.76
N PHE A 9 -42.07 -25.10 7.35
CA PHE A 9 -41.01 -26.06 7.51
C PHE A 9 -40.67 -26.67 6.15
N PHE A 10 -39.42 -26.58 5.72
CA PHE A 10 -38.88 -27.49 4.69
C PHE A 10 -37.74 -28.26 5.31
N ALA A 11 -38.02 -29.52 5.59
CA ALA A 11 -37.06 -30.57 5.86
C ALA A 11 -36.69 -31.19 4.53
N LEU A 12 -35.40 -31.22 4.21
CA LEU A 12 -34.83 -32.04 3.13
C LEU A 12 -33.44 -32.50 3.58
N GLY A 13 -33.31 -33.72 3.95
CA GLY A 13 -32.86 -34.84 3.21
C GLY A 13 -31.33 -34.84 3.10
N LEU A 14 -30.62 -35.41 4.17
CA LEU A 14 -29.21 -35.82 4.05
C LEU A 14 -29.13 -37.05 3.13
N THR A 15 -28.54 -36.91 1.97
CA THR A 15 -27.99 -38.04 1.22
C THR A 15 -26.48 -38.09 1.43
N THR A 16 -26.04 -39.02 2.26
CA THR A 16 -24.63 -39.42 2.41
C THR A 16 -24.20 -40.23 1.17
N LEU A 17 -23.45 -39.61 0.30
CA LEU A 17 -22.70 -40.32 -0.74
C LEU A 17 -21.37 -40.80 -0.13
N SER A 18 -21.35 -42.08 0.23
CA SER A 18 -20.11 -42.79 0.57
C SER A 18 -19.34 -43.07 -0.74
N TYR A 19 -18.28 -42.30 -0.98
CA TYR A 19 -17.28 -42.70 -1.98
C TYR A 19 -16.31 -43.67 -1.33
N GLY A 20 -16.42 -44.96 -1.81
CA GLY A 20 -15.44 -45.97 -1.51
C GLY A 20 -14.10 -45.56 -2.10
N PHE A 21 -13.10 -45.47 -1.23
CA PHE A 21 -11.71 -45.26 -1.63
C PHE A 21 -11.10 -46.67 -1.75
N ASP A 22 -11.10 -47.22 -2.97
CA ASP A 22 -10.36 -48.41 -3.26
C ASP A 22 -8.91 -48.06 -3.60
N GLY A 23 -8.03 -48.77 -2.96
CA GLY A 23 -6.65 -48.48 -2.84
C GLY A 23 -5.77 -48.88 -4.02
N SER A 24 -4.51 -48.57 -3.80
CA SER A 24 -3.32 -49.13 -4.40
C SER A 24 -2.99 -48.69 -5.84
N GLY A 25 -2.21 -47.67 -5.90
CA GLY A 25 -1.43 -47.25 -7.04
C GLY A 25 -0.26 -46.40 -6.56
N SER A 26 0.85 -47.05 -6.24
CA SER A 26 2.14 -46.40 -6.00
C SER A 26 2.71 -45.90 -7.33
N ASP A 27 2.18 -44.77 -7.81
CA ASP A 27 2.84 -44.00 -8.85
C ASP A 27 3.62 -42.88 -8.18
N GLY A 28 4.95 -43.08 -8.15
CA GLY A 28 5.93 -42.05 -7.84
C GLY A 28 5.80 -40.89 -8.83
N ARG A 29 4.77 -40.05 -8.61
CA ARG A 29 4.75 -38.74 -9.25
C ARG A 29 5.81 -37.91 -8.55
N GLU A 30 6.95 -37.82 -9.18
CA GLU A 30 7.88 -36.71 -8.96
C GLU A 30 7.04 -35.45 -8.77
N ARG A 31 7.08 -34.91 -7.55
CA ARG A 31 6.62 -33.54 -7.29
C ARG A 31 7.53 -32.66 -8.14
N GLY A 32 7.11 -32.43 -9.39
CA GLY A 32 7.74 -31.43 -10.22
C GLY A 32 7.86 -30.18 -9.34
N GLU A 33 9.09 -29.74 -9.10
CA GLU A 33 9.39 -28.46 -8.53
C GLU A 33 8.52 -27.46 -9.29
N ARG A 34 7.49 -26.94 -8.63
CA ARG A 34 6.77 -25.77 -9.13
C ARG A 34 7.82 -24.68 -9.13
N GLY A 35 8.45 -24.47 -10.28
CA GLY A 35 9.39 -23.38 -10.45
C GLY A 35 8.74 -22.13 -9.87
N GLU A 36 9.36 -21.54 -8.86
CA GLU A 36 8.88 -20.29 -8.27
C GLU A 36 8.71 -19.31 -9.42
N GLN A 37 7.50 -18.86 -9.64
CA GLN A 37 7.26 -17.83 -10.64
C GLN A 37 8.02 -16.58 -10.19
N PRO A 38 8.84 -16.00 -11.06
CA PRO A 38 9.64 -14.84 -10.68
C PRO A 38 8.70 -13.73 -10.21
N THR A 39 8.95 -13.21 -9.02
CA THR A 39 8.20 -12.08 -8.45
C THR A 39 8.57 -10.81 -9.21
N PRO A 40 7.60 -10.05 -9.74
CA PRO A 40 7.89 -8.79 -10.40
C PRO A 40 8.57 -7.82 -9.42
N LYS A 41 9.49 -7.01 -9.92
CA LYS A 41 10.25 -6.03 -9.15
C LYS A 41 10.07 -4.64 -9.73
N VAL A 42 10.21 -3.65 -8.88
CA VAL A 42 10.28 -2.24 -9.25
C VAL A 42 11.74 -1.88 -9.49
N PHE A 43 12.00 -1.16 -10.58
CA PHE A 43 13.31 -0.62 -10.96
C PHE A 43 13.23 0.90 -11.09
N ASP A 44 14.30 1.58 -10.77
CA ASP A 44 14.45 3.01 -11.02
C ASP A 44 14.87 3.30 -12.48
N SER A 45 14.98 4.58 -12.83
CA SER A 45 15.38 5.01 -14.18
C SER A 45 16.81 4.63 -14.57
N GLN A 46 17.65 4.23 -13.62
CA GLN A 46 19.00 3.77 -13.84
C GLN A 46 19.10 2.23 -13.94
N GLY A 47 17.97 1.53 -13.83
CA GLY A 47 17.89 0.07 -13.86
C GLY A 47 18.27 -0.60 -12.54
N LYS A 48 18.42 0.16 -11.45
CA LYS A 48 18.66 -0.38 -10.12
C LYS A 48 17.37 -0.97 -9.55
N VAL A 49 17.45 -2.15 -8.96
CA VAL A 49 16.30 -2.75 -8.25
C VAL A 49 15.96 -1.90 -7.04
N VAL A 50 14.70 -1.49 -6.96
CA VAL A 50 14.12 -0.77 -5.83
C VAL A 50 13.63 -1.77 -4.78
N GLY A 51 12.83 -2.74 -5.19
CA GLY A 51 12.29 -3.78 -4.33
C GLY A 51 11.25 -4.66 -5.03
N PRO A 52 10.69 -5.65 -4.33
CA PRO A 52 9.63 -6.47 -4.88
C PRO A 52 8.36 -5.64 -5.09
N LEU A 53 7.67 -5.89 -6.21
CA LEU A 53 6.34 -5.33 -6.42
C LEU A 53 5.36 -6.04 -5.48
N VAL A 54 4.62 -5.26 -4.72
CA VAL A 54 3.54 -5.75 -3.88
C VAL A 54 2.23 -5.10 -4.33
N SER A 55 1.22 -5.94 -4.53
CA SER A 55 -0.09 -5.49 -4.95
C SER A 55 -0.96 -5.30 -3.72
N TYR A 56 -0.82 -4.16 -3.10
CA TYR A 56 -1.81 -3.63 -2.17
C TYR A 56 -2.65 -2.58 -2.91
N ASP A 57 -3.74 -2.18 -2.35
CA ASP A 57 -4.43 -0.97 -2.78
C ASP A 57 -4.04 0.17 -1.84
N PRO A 58 -3.08 1.02 -2.25
CA PRO A 58 -2.44 1.18 -3.57
C PRO A 58 -1.33 0.17 -3.92
N LEU A 59 -0.93 0.12 -5.21
CA LEU A 59 0.26 -0.58 -5.71
C LEU A 59 1.54 0.03 -5.14
N GLY A 60 2.54 -0.79 -4.81
CA GLY A 60 3.79 -0.27 -4.26
C GLY A 60 4.91 -1.30 -4.15
N THR A 61 5.93 -0.94 -3.42
CA THR A 61 7.07 -1.79 -3.12
C THR A 61 7.42 -1.73 -1.63
N VAL A 62 8.06 -2.75 -1.13
CA VAL A 62 8.61 -2.79 0.23
C VAL A 62 10.07 -2.40 0.18
N LEU A 63 10.46 -1.43 1.00
CA LEU A 63 11.82 -0.91 1.11
C LEU A 63 12.38 -1.15 2.51
N ASN A 64 13.68 -1.38 2.57
CA ASN A 64 14.45 -1.28 3.81
C ASN A 64 15.20 0.05 3.80
N VAL A 65 14.79 0.96 4.67
CA VAL A 65 15.43 2.27 4.85
C VAL A 65 16.11 2.29 6.21
N ASN A 66 17.43 2.26 6.21
CA ASN A 66 18.26 2.29 7.44
C ASN A 66 17.85 1.21 8.48
N GLY A 67 17.50 0.01 8.00
CA GLY A 67 17.06 -1.10 8.87
C GLY A 67 15.56 -1.12 9.17
N VAL A 68 14.81 -0.12 8.75
CA VAL A 68 13.36 -0.04 8.93
C VAL A 68 12.65 -0.47 7.65
N VAL A 69 11.73 -1.43 7.78
CA VAL A 69 10.92 -1.89 6.65
C VAL A 69 9.67 -1.02 6.52
N ILE A 70 9.50 -0.43 5.34
CA ILE A 70 8.36 0.44 4.99
C ILE A 70 7.68 -0.02 3.71
N PHE A 71 6.44 0.39 3.52
CA PHE A 71 5.74 0.31 2.25
C PHE A 71 5.80 1.66 1.53
N ALA A 72 6.23 1.65 0.27
CA ALA A 72 6.33 2.82 -0.57
C ALA A 72 5.37 2.69 -1.77
N PRO A 73 4.22 3.38 -1.76
CA PRO A 73 3.27 3.35 -2.85
C PRO A 73 3.83 4.03 -4.10
N ILE A 74 3.46 3.46 -5.26
CA ILE A 74 3.76 4.01 -6.58
C ILE A 74 2.48 4.19 -7.37
N GLN A 75 2.50 5.16 -8.29
CA GLN A 75 1.39 5.44 -9.20
C GLN A 75 1.90 5.63 -10.62
N ARG A 76 1.03 5.48 -11.62
CA ARG A 76 1.39 5.72 -13.01
C ARG A 76 1.71 7.19 -13.22
N VAL A 77 2.75 7.46 -14.02
CA VAL A 77 3.08 8.82 -14.42
C VAL A 77 1.92 9.40 -15.22
N SER A 78 1.41 10.56 -14.79
CA SER A 78 0.39 11.31 -15.51
C SER A 78 1.05 12.19 -16.59
N VAL A 79 0.48 12.19 -17.77
CA VAL A 79 0.98 13.00 -18.90
C VAL A 79 0.31 14.38 -18.87
N ASN A 80 1.11 15.42 -18.69
CA ASN A 80 0.65 16.82 -18.72
C ASN A 80 -0.48 17.14 -17.73
N ASN A 81 -0.46 16.56 -16.53
CA ASN A 81 -1.53 16.68 -15.53
C ASN A 81 -2.93 16.35 -16.08
N SER A 82 -2.98 15.50 -17.08
CA SER A 82 -4.23 15.03 -17.68
C SER A 82 -4.67 13.69 -17.06
N SER A 83 -5.84 13.23 -17.45
CA SER A 83 -6.31 11.88 -17.14
C SER A 83 -5.58 10.78 -17.94
N GLN A 84 -4.58 11.15 -18.74
CA GLN A 84 -3.76 10.20 -19.48
C GLN A 84 -2.60 9.71 -18.62
N HIS A 85 -2.43 8.41 -18.54
CA HIS A 85 -1.39 7.78 -17.75
C HIS A 85 -0.45 6.95 -18.63
N SER A 86 0.83 6.92 -18.28
CA SER A 86 1.79 6.03 -18.93
C SER A 86 1.42 4.57 -18.72
N ALA A 87 1.58 3.75 -19.76
CA ALA A 87 1.35 2.32 -19.68
C ALA A 87 2.45 1.57 -18.90
N SER A 88 3.68 2.10 -18.88
CA SER A 88 4.87 1.39 -18.38
C SER A 88 5.67 2.16 -17.35
N GLN A 89 5.43 3.46 -17.16
CA GLN A 89 6.19 4.32 -16.25
C GLN A 89 5.39 4.64 -15.00
N PHE A 90 6.08 4.58 -13.87
CA PHE A 90 5.53 4.88 -12.56
C PHE A 90 6.36 5.95 -11.87
N GLN A 91 5.77 6.55 -10.86
CA GLN A 91 6.40 7.51 -9.96
C GLN A 91 5.99 7.20 -8.53
N TRP A 92 6.73 7.72 -7.56
CA TRP A 92 6.36 7.63 -6.16
C TRP A 92 5.01 8.34 -5.93
N ALA A 93 4.08 7.68 -5.28
CA ALA A 93 2.83 8.33 -4.88
C ALA A 93 3.06 9.18 -3.62
N GLY A 94 2.33 10.29 -3.50
CA GLY A 94 2.50 11.21 -2.36
C GLY A 94 1.61 12.43 -2.49
N ASP A 95 0.39 12.26 -2.96
CA ASP A 95 -0.50 13.36 -3.34
C ASP A 95 -1.26 13.97 -2.17
N PHE A 96 -1.23 13.34 -0.98
CA PHE A 96 -1.92 13.82 0.21
C PHE A 96 -1.03 13.69 1.44
N SER A 97 -0.95 14.78 2.23
CA SER A 97 -0.24 14.80 3.51
C SER A 97 -0.82 15.87 4.44
N GLY A 98 -0.96 15.54 5.71
CA GLY A 98 -1.44 16.47 6.73
C GLY A 98 -0.29 17.06 7.55
N TYR A 99 -0.45 18.30 7.98
CA TYR A 99 0.57 19.07 8.74
C TYR A 99 0.00 19.64 10.03
N PRO A 100 0.82 19.73 11.08
CA PRO A 100 0.43 20.40 12.33
C PRO A 100 0.43 21.94 12.22
N THR A 101 0.95 22.49 11.12
CA THR A 101 1.00 23.92 10.83
C THR A 101 -0.11 24.31 9.85
N SER A 102 -0.51 25.57 9.79
CA SER A 102 -1.60 26.04 8.91
C SER A 102 -1.18 26.31 7.46
N ASP A 103 0.12 26.18 7.16
CA ASP A 103 0.75 26.56 5.89
C ASP A 103 1.53 25.40 5.22
N CYS A 104 1.30 24.17 5.65
CA CYS A 104 2.03 22.98 5.21
C CYS A 104 3.56 23.07 5.41
N SER A 105 4.02 23.86 6.36
CA SER A 105 5.44 23.93 6.71
C SER A 105 5.84 22.84 7.70
N GLY A 106 7.13 22.53 7.76
CA GLY A 106 7.68 21.52 8.65
C GLY A 106 7.46 20.08 8.17
N SER A 107 7.51 19.15 9.12
CA SER A 107 7.32 17.73 8.83
C SER A 107 5.84 17.35 8.79
N PRO A 108 5.40 16.54 7.84
CA PRO A 108 4.03 16.03 7.81
C PRO A 108 3.79 15.09 8.98
N LEU A 109 2.55 14.91 9.35
CA LEU A 109 2.14 13.85 10.27
C LEU A 109 1.81 12.58 9.48
N ILE A 110 2.16 11.44 10.07
CA ILE A 110 1.90 10.13 9.49
C ILE A 110 0.57 9.63 10.06
N THR A 111 -0.43 9.49 9.20
CA THR A 111 -1.77 9.05 9.60
C THR A 111 -1.95 7.57 9.33
N PRO A 112 -2.76 6.85 10.13
CA PRO A 112 -3.10 5.48 9.86
C PRO A 112 -3.73 5.34 8.47
N SER A 113 -3.14 4.49 7.63
CA SER A 113 -3.71 4.12 6.34
C SER A 113 -4.17 2.67 6.41
N PRO A 114 -5.39 2.34 6.02
CA PRO A 114 -5.88 0.97 6.05
C PRO A 114 -5.01 -0.02 5.27
N ALA A 115 -4.36 0.46 4.21
CA ALA A 115 -3.55 -0.38 3.33
C ALA A 115 -2.13 -0.67 3.84
N ALA A 116 -1.58 0.19 4.70
CA ALA A 116 -0.15 0.16 5.03
C ALA A 116 0.17 -0.27 6.47
N THR A 117 -0.83 -0.46 7.32
CA THR A 117 -0.60 -0.38 8.77
C THR A 117 -0.31 -1.70 9.47
N SER A 118 -0.46 -2.86 8.85
CA SER A 118 -0.45 -4.07 9.66
C SER A 118 0.89 -4.82 9.71
N GLN A 119 1.82 -4.57 8.80
CA GLN A 119 3.03 -5.40 8.69
C GLN A 119 4.36 -4.64 8.56
N VAL A 120 4.32 -3.33 8.35
CA VAL A 120 5.50 -2.50 8.15
C VAL A 120 5.43 -1.23 8.99
N ARG A 121 6.55 -0.55 9.16
CA ARG A 121 6.60 0.71 9.90
C ARG A 121 5.72 1.76 9.23
N PRO A 122 4.83 2.47 9.97
CA PRO A 122 4.03 3.55 9.42
C PRO A 122 4.91 4.61 8.76
N SER A 123 4.54 5.01 7.56
CA SER A 123 5.28 6.00 6.79
C SER A 123 4.36 6.79 5.89
N GLN A 124 4.78 8.00 5.52
CA GLN A 124 4.07 8.92 4.64
C GLN A 124 5.02 9.43 3.57
N ILE A 125 4.66 9.29 2.30
CA ILE A 125 5.39 9.94 1.22
C ILE A 125 4.79 11.32 0.98
N VAL A 126 5.66 12.31 0.85
CA VAL A 126 5.32 13.66 0.41
C VAL A 126 5.99 13.91 -0.91
N ARG A 127 5.21 14.33 -1.91
CA ARG A 127 5.70 14.73 -3.21
C ARG A 127 5.63 16.24 -3.38
N GLN A 128 6.76 16.86 -3.72
CA GLN A 128 6.85 18.28 -4.04
C GLN A 128 7.57 18.44 -5.40
N GLY A 129 6.79 18.70 -6.44
CA GLY A 129 7.31 18.72 -7.81
C GLY A 129 7.86 17.36 -8.24
N SER A 130 9.15 17.31 -8.58
CA SER A 130 9.87 16.09 -8.93
C SER A 130 10.37 15.29 -7.73
N ASP A 131 10.38 15.88 -6.54
CA ASP A 131 10.98 15.27 -5.37
C ASP A 131 9.95 14.50 -4.54
N ALA A 132 10.30 13.28 -4.19
CA ALA A 132 9.52 12.44 -3.29
C ALA A 132 10.37 12.07 -2.07
N THR A 133 9.86 12.40 -0.89
CA THR A 133 10.49 12.09 0.40
C THR A 133 9.54 11.23 1.22
N VAL A 134 10.03 10.12 1.74
CA VAL A 134 9.28 9.33 2.73
C VAL A 134 9.66 9.77 4.14
N TYR A 135 8.65 10.00 4.96
CA TYR A 135 8.74 10.24 6.40
C TYR A 135 8.34 8.98 7.13
N ILE A 136 9.11 8.58 8.13
CA ILE A 136 9.00 7.27 8.79
C ILE A 136 8.73 7.52 10.27
N ALA A 137 7.71 6.87 10.80
CA ALA A 137 7.36 6.95 12.22
C ALA A 137 8.41 6.25 13.09
N GLY A 138 8.61 6.79 14.28
CA GLY A 138 9.37 6.15 15.34
C GLY A 138 8.68 4.88 15.86
N ASP A 139 9.36 4.20 16.78
CA ASP A 139 8.82 3.03 17.47
C ASP A 139 7.95 3.44 18.66
N THR A 140 6.86 4.16 18.35
CA THR A 140 5.95 4.75 19.33
C THR A 140 4.50 4.50 18.93
N ASN A 141 3.59 4.67 19.86
CA ASN A 141 2.16 4.68 19.54
C ASN A 141 1.75 5.98 18.81
N SER A 142 0.71 5.90 17.99
CA SER A 142 0.03 7.11 17.51
C SER A 142 -0.62 7.85 18.68
N VAL A 143 -0.78 9.15 18.54
CA VAL A 143 -1.47 10.00 19.51
C VAL A 143 -2.48 10.90 18.79
N PRO A 144 -3.58 11.28 19.44
CA PRO A 144 -4.51 12.25 18.90
C PRO A 144 -3.77 13.56 18.62
N THR A 145 -3.75 13.97 17.35
CA THR A 145 -3.03 15.16 16.90
C THR A 145 -3.91 15.96 15.95
N THR A 146 -3.86 17.29 16.07
CA THR A 146 -4.62 18.18 15.21
C THR A 146 -3.77 18.53 13.98
N LEU A 147 -4.29 18.18 12.79
CA LEU A 147 -3.83 18.65 11.51
C LEU A 147 -4.41 20.05 11.28
N MET A 148 -3.58 21.01 10.88
CA MET A 148 -3.97 22.40 10.63
C MET A 148 -3.96 22.77 9.14
N SER A 149 -3.34 21.94 8.31
CA SER A 149 -3.37 22.07 6.86
C SER A 149 -3.11 20.73 6.16
N PHE A 150 -3.46 20.69 4.89
CA PHE A 150 -3.33 19.53 4.02
C PHE A 150 -2.64 19.90 2.73
N LEU A 151 -1.60 19.17 2.37
CA LEU A 151 -1.01 19.23 1.03
C LEU A 151 -1.76 18.23 0.14
N ILE A 152 -2.44 18.75 -0.87
CA ILE A 152 -3.26 17.95 -1.80
C ILE A 152 -2.78 18.23 -3.22
N SER A 153 -2.24 17.24 -3.91
CA SER A 153 -1.70 17.38 -5.28
C SER A 153 -0.76 18.59 -5.42
N GLY A 154 0.14 18.78 -4.45
CA GLY A 154 1.12 19.86 -4.43
C GLY A 154 0.58 21.24 -4.02
N ARG A 155 -0.68 21.34 -3.60
CA ARG A 155 -1.28 22.60 -3.11
C ARG A 155 -1.59 22.51 -1.63
N CYS A 156 -1.16 23.52 -0.89
CA CYS A 156 -1.49 23.62 0.52
C CYS A 156 -2.88 24.23 0.70
N SER A 157 -3.69 23.57 1.50
CA SER A 157 -5.04 24.02 1.90
C SER A 157 -5.11 24.05 3.42
N PRO A 158 -5.46 25.17 4.05
CA PRO A 158 -5.72 25.20 5.49
C PRO A 158 -6.94 24.36 5.81
N GLY A 159 -6.94 23.72 6.96
CA GLY A 159 -8.02 22.89 7.46
C GLY A 159 -7.76 22.51 8.90
N SER A 160 -8.72 21.93 9.60
CA SER A 160 -8.52 21.46 10.97
C SER A 160 -9.22 20.12 11.15
N GLU A 161 -8.43 19.10 11.47
CA GLU A 161 -8.94 17.77 11.78
C GLU A 161 -8.08 17.14 12.87
N THR A 162 -8.71 16.51 13.86
CA THR A 162 -8.00 15.78 14.91
C THR A 162 -8.16 14.30 14.66
N LEU A 163 -7.03 13.59 14.55
CA LEU A 163 -7.00 12.15 14.33
C LEU A 163 -5.74 11.54 14.95
N GLU A 164 -5.72 10.22 15.02
CA GLU A 164 -4.53 9.47 15.44
C GLU A 164 -3.41 9.65 14.41
N ALA A 165 -2.22 10.07 14.88
CA ALA A 165 -1.08 10.26 14.00
C ALA A 165 0.25 10.00 14.74
N TRP A 166 1.29 9.72 13.96
CA TRP A 166 2.67 9.66 14.41
C TRP A 166 3.43 10.90 13.93
N SER A 167 4.29 11.41 14.79
CA SER A 167 5.35 12.32 14.34
C SER A 167 6.44 11.52 13.64
N PRO A 168 7.01 12.01 12.53
CA PRO A 168 8.13 11.33 11.90
C PRO A 168 9.40 11.41 12.77
N GLU A 169 10.10 10.30 12.88
CA GLU A 169 11.42 10.20 13.50
C GLU A 169 12.55 10.44 12.49
N SER A 170 12.32 9.99 11.24
CA SER A 170 13.29 10.12 10.17
C SER A 170 12.63 10.40 8.82
N SER A 171 13.45 10.83 7.87
CA SER A 171 13.05 11.02 6.48
C SER A 171 14.12 10.50 5.53
N TYR A 172 13.68 10.13 4.31
CA TYR A 172 14.55 9.59 3.29
C TYR A 172 14.10 10.02 1.90
N SER A 173 14.99 10.62 1.12
CA SER A 173 14.67 11.06 -0.24
C SER A 173 14.61 9.86 -1.18
N LEU A 174 13.40 9.50 -1.61
CA LEU A 174 13.19 8.40 -2.54
C LEU A 174 13.75 8.71 -3.92
N THR A 175 13.55 9.91 -4.44
CA THR A 175 14.00 10.31 -5.78
C THR A 175 15.50 10.48 -5.90
N GLN A 176 16.20 10.80 -4.81
CA GLN A 176 17.67 10.84 -4.81
C GLN A 176 18.30 9.43 -4.84
N HIS A 177 17.66 8.46 -4.20
CA HIS A 177 18.18 7.10 -4.10
C HIS A 177 17.65 6.16 -5.19
N TYR A 178 16.46 6.45 -5.68
CA TYR A 178 15.75 5.72 -6.72
C TYR A 178 15.05 6.71 -7.66
N PRO A 179 15.80 7.30 -8.63
CA PRO A 179 15.26 8.30 -9.53
C PRO A 179 14.15 7.75 -10.43
N GLU A 180 13.18 8.61 -10.70
CA GLU A 180 12.07 8.35 -11.62
C GLU A 180 12.46 8.54 -13.09
N PRO A 181 11.73 7.95 -14.05
CA PRO A 181 10.55 7.10 -13.85
C PRO A 181 10.91 5.70 -13.36
N LEU A 182 10.00 5.13 -12.57
CA LEU A 182 10.09 3.73 -12.16
C LEU A 182 9.48 2.82 -13.22
N THR A 183 9.95 1.57 -13.28
CA THR A 183 9.43 0.53 -14.19
C THR A 183 9.24 -0.78 -13.43
N ILE A 184 8.44 -1.70 -14.00
CA ILE A 184 8.15 -3.00 -13.39
C ILE A 184 8.58 -4.09 -14.38
N HIS A 185 9.44 -5.01 -13.91
CA HIS A 185 9.93 -6.16 -14.68
C HIS A 185 10.00 -7.42 -13.80
N TYR A 186 10.21 -8.58 -14.44
CA TYR A 186 10.49 -9.87 -13.79
C TYR A 186 11.99 -10.07 -13.59
#